data_6aef358ce1cdbba486471ca8444092c9
#
_entry.id   6aef358ce1cdbba486471ca8444092c9
#
_cell.length_a   1.000
_cell.length_b   1.000
_cell.length_c   1.000
_cell.angle_alpha   90.00
_cell.angle_beta   90.00
_cell.angle_gamma   90.00
#
_symmetry.space_group_name_H-M   'P 1'
#
loop_
_entity.id
_entity.type
_entity.pdbx_description
1 polymer ?
#
loop_
_entity_poly.entity_id
_entity_poly.type
_entity_poly.pdbx_seq_one_letter_code
_entity_poly.pdbx_strand_id
1 'polypeptide(L)'
;MKKLLVYLKDYKKESVLGPLFKLLEATFELIVPLVMAAIIDTGVATGDKSYIMKMCMVLVLLAVIGLTCSITAQYFAAKAAVGFATKLRHALFAHIESLSFTEMDTVGTATLITRMTSDVNQVQNGVNLVLRLFLRSPFIVFGAMVMAFTIDVKAALVFVVTIPLLSIIVFGIMLISIPLYKKVQSALDKVLGITRENLTGSRVIRAFNKEDDEKVHFNENNDLLTRAQIYVGKISALMNPLTYVIINGAIVVLVWTGAVRVDNGYITQGEVVALINYMSQILVELVKLANLIININKSIACGNRIQSIFEMQPSITDGSGQKVDKVQTDTADRSEEAEYAVEFSHVGLTYAGAGDESLTDIDFKVKKGETIGIIGGTGSGKSSVVNLIPRFYDVTSGFIKVDGKDVEDYPLEELRGKIGTVLQKAVLFHGTIRENLKWGNPDATEEDLNRAITVAQAKEFVDNKEGRLDFEIEQGGKNLSGGQRQRLTIARAVVKKPEILILDDSASALDFATDAALRKAIREMEGETTVFIVSQRAASIQHADRIVVLDDGKIVGLGTSEELLESCEVYQEIYNSQFKKQEGGKTA
;
A
#
# COMPACT_ATOMS: atom_id res chain seq x y z
N MET A 1 14.55 4.62 6.18
CA MET A 1 15.15 5.01 4.87
C MET A 1 16.57 4.47 4.63
N LYS A 2 17.56 4.62 5.56
CA LYS A 2 18.93 4.12 5.33
C LYS A 2 19.00 2.63 4.98
N LYS A 3 18.19 1.78 5.63
CA LYS A 3 18.12 0.33 5.35
C LYS A 3 17.64 0.03 3.91
N LEU A 4 16.77 0.88 3.34
CA LEU A 4 16.27 0.68 1.97
C LEU A 4 17.32 0.94 0.90
N LEU A 5 18.39 1.73 1.19
CA LEU A 5 19.47 1.99 0.24
C LEU A 5 20.26 0.72 -0.15
N VAL A 6 20.03 -0.39 0.55
CA VAL A 6 20.60 -1.69 0.15
C VAL A 6 20.20 -2.08 -1.27
N TYR A 7 18.98 -1.72 -1.70
CA TYR A 7 18.49 -2.00 -3.06
C TYR A 7 19.17 -1.16 -4.16
N LEU A 8 19.99 -0.15 -3.78
CA LEU A 8 20.79 0.63 -4.69
C LEU A 8 22.17 -0.02 -4.99
N LYS A 9 22.55 -1.06 -4.21
CA LYS A 9 23.89 -1.68 -4.33
C LYS A 9 24.25 -2.17 -5.73
N ASP A 10 23.26 -2.67 -6.48
CA ASP A 10 23.50 -3.19 -7.82
C ASP A 10 23.63 -2.09 -8.89
N TYR A 11 23.26 -0.87 -8.53
CA TYR A 11 23.34 0.31 -9.37
C TYR A 11 24.44 1.28 -8.91
N LYS A 12 25.52 0.76 -8.29
CA LYS A 12 26.65 1.58 -7.80
C LYS A 12 27.30 2.41 -8.89
N LYS A 13 27.52 1.79 -10.07
CA LYS A 13 28.14 2.48 -11.22
C LYS A 13 27.29 3.65 -11.66
N GLU A 14 26.00 3.43 -11.86
CA GLU A 14 25.03 4.45 -12.27
C GLU A 14 24.89 5.55 -11.20
N SER A 15 24.90 5.17 -9.93
CA SER A 15 24.80 6.11 -8.79
C SER A 15 26.02 7.02 -8.64
N VAL A 16 27.17 6.63 -9.16
CA VAL A 16 28.39 7.46 -9.20
C VAL A 16 28.49 8.24 -10.50
N LEU A 17 28.22 7.60 -11.66
CA LEU A 17 28.32 8.24 -12.96
C LEU A 17 27.29 9.36 -13.15
N GLY A 18 26.07 9.18 -12.66
CA GLY A 18 25.03 10.21 -12.73
C GLY A 18 25.49 11.56 -12.13
N PRO A 19 25.82 11.61 -10.83
CA PRO A 19 26.36 12.83 -10.20
C PRO A 19 27.65 13.32 -10.83
N LEU A 20 28.59 12.44 -11.25
CA LEU A 20 29.85 12.82 -11.87
C LEU A 20 29.63 13.62 -13.17
N PHE A 21 28.81 13.10 -14.10
CA PHE A 21 28.47 13.81 -15.33
C PHE A 21 27.70 15.10 -15.05
N LYS A 22 26.90 15.13 -13.98
CA LYS A 22 26.19 16.36 -13.58
C LYS A 22 27.08 17.41 -13.00
N LEU A 23 28.15 17.05 -12.28
CA LEU A 23 29.20 17.96 -11.83
C LEU A 23 30.05 18.46 -13.01
N LEU A 24 30.36 17.59 -13.97
CA LEU A 24 31.09 17.96 -15.17
C LEU A 24 30.31 18.99 -16.01
N GLU A 25 28.99 18.78 -16.20
CA GLU A 25 28.09 19.77 -16.82
C GLU A 25 28.15 21.10 -16.08
N ALA A 26 28.05 21.09 -14.74
CA ALA A 26 28.11 22.29 -13.91
C ALA A 26 29.47 23.03 -14.05
N THR A 27 30.58 22.29 -14.20
CA THR A 27 31.90 22.88 -14.44
C THR A 27 31.95 23.64 -15.78
N PHE A 28 31.43 23.06 -16.86
CA PHE A 28 31.34 23.75 -18.15
C PHE A 28 30.40 24.95 -18.08
N GLU A 29 29.30 24.89 -17.36
CA GLU A 29 28.37 26.01 -17.15
C GLU A 29 29.04 27.19 -16.43
N LEU A 30 29.95 26.94 -15.48
CA LEU A 30 30.74 27.96 -14.80
C LEU A 30 31.80 28.63 -15.71
N ILE A 31 32.24 27.99 -16.79
CA ILE A 31 33.19 28.55 -17.75
C ILE A 31 32.52 29.54 -18.72
N VAL A 32 31.23 29.35 -19.01
CA VAL A 32 30.48 30.17 -19.99
C VAL A 32 30.59 31.68 -19.72
N PRO A 33 30.42 32.22 -18.48
CA PRO A 33 30.56 33.64 -18.22
C PRO A 33 31.97 34.20 -18.52
N LEU A 34 33.02 33.40 -18.34
CA LEU A 34 34.40 33.82 -18.68
C LEU A 34 34.62 33.93 -20.20
N VAL A 35 34.06 32.99 -20.97
CA VAL A 35 34.13 33.08 -22.44
C VAL A 35 33.35 34.29 -22.94
N MET A 36 32.19 34.60 -22.30
CA MET A 36 31.44 35.84 -22.60
C MET A 36 32.26 37.09 -22.29
N ALA A 37 32.99 37.12 -21.17
CA ALA A 37 33.92 38.21 -20.85
C ALA A 37 34.96 38.38 -21.93
N ALA A 38 35.61 37.31 -22.37
CA ALA A 38 36.62 37.35 -23.44
C ALA A 38 36.05 37.85 -24.78
N ILE A 39 34.79 37.51 -25.11
CA ILE A 39 34.12 38.06 -26.31
C ILE A 39 33.96 39.57 -26.20
N ILE A 40 33.54 40.07 -25.03
CA ILE A 40 33.34 41.52 -24.82
C ILE A 40 34.67 42.26 -24.85
N ASP A 41 35.66 41.81 -24.07
CA ASP A 41 36.89 42.52 -23.81
C ASP A 41 37.87 42.51 -25.01
N THR A 42 37.93 41.40 -25.74
CA THR A 42 38.82 41.26 -26.88
C THR A 42 38.07 41.39 -28.20
N GLY A 43 36.95 40.66 -28.35
CA GLY A 43 36.25 40.62 -29.63
C GLY A 43 35.52 41.92 -29.97
N VAL A 44 34.66 42.40 -29.04
CA VAL A 44 33.85 43.60 -29.27
C VAL A 44 34.72 44.88 -29.16
N ALA A 45 35.58 44.95 -28.15
CA ALA A 45 36.43 46.13 -27.92
C ALA A 45 37.41 46.40 -29.07
N THR A 46 37.93 45.35 -29.73
CA THR A 46 38.85 45.49 -30.88
C THR A 46 38.15 45.44 -32.24
N GLY A 47 36.86 45.07 -32.28
CA GLY A 47 36.09 44.88 -33.52
C GLY A 47 36.51 43.65 -34.34
N ASP A 48 37.23 42.67 -33.72
CA ASP A 48 37.71 41.45 -34.39
C ASP A 48 36.59 40.42 -34.55
N LYS A 49 35.94 40.47 -35.71
CA LYS A 49 34.87 39.53 -36.07
C LYS A 49 35.33 38.06 -36.08
N SER A 50 36.61 37.81 -36.43
CA SER A 50 37.17 36.46 -36.48
C SER A 50 37.29 35.87 -35.07
N TYR A 51 37.76 36.68 -34.11
CA TYR A 51 37.83 36.29 -32.71
C TYR A 51 36.45 36.03 -32.12
N ILE A 52 35.46 36.91 -32.36
CA ILE A 52 34.07 36.71 -31.93
C ILE A 52 33.53 35.39 -32.46
N MET A 53 33.72 35.11 -33.76
CA MET A 53 33.24 33.86 -34.37
C MET A 53 33.89 32.63 -33.72
N LYS A 54 35.19 32.64 -33.46
CA LYS A 54 35.90 31.56 -32.78
C LYS A 54 35.36 31.34 -31.37
N MET A 55 35.14 32.38 -30.57
CA MET A 55 34.62 32.29 -29.21
C MET A 55 33.16 31.86 -29.19
N CYS A 56 32.33 32.27 -30.16
CA CYS A 56 30.97 31.75 -30.33
C CYS A 56 30.99 30.26 -30.65
N MET A 57 31.91 29.75 -31.48
CA MET A 57 32.09 28.33 -31.71
C MET A 57 32.48 27.59 -30.41
N VAL A 58 33.31 28.17 -29.55
CA VAL A 58 33.67 27.63 -28.24
C VAL A 58 32.41 27.53 -27.36
N LEU A 59 31.55 28.57 -27.33
CA LEU A 59 30.26 28.52 -26.59
C LEU A 59 29.36 27.40 -27.11
N VAL A 60 29.23 27.24 -28.42
CA VAL A 60 28.45 26.13 -29.03
C VAL A 60 29.06 24.79 -28.64
N LEU A 61 30.37 24.64 -28.68
CA LEU A 61 31.07 23.42 -28.27
C LEU A 61 30.78 23.09 -26.78
N LEU A 62 30.92 24.08 -25.89
CA LEU A 62 30.60 23.92 -24.46
C LEU A 62 29.13 23.53 -24.25
N ALA A 63 28.20 24.12 -25.01
CA ALA A 63 26.79 23.79 -24.96
C ALA A 63 26.54 22.34 -25.40
N VAL A 64 27.19 21.87 -26.48
CA VAL A 64 27.04 20.46 -26.96
C VAL A 64 27.64 19.48 -25.94
N ILE A 65 28.81 19.78 -25.38
CA ILE A 65 29.42 18.94 -24.34
C ILE A 65 28.53 18.93 -23.08
N GLY A 66 28.06 20.09 -22.65
CA GLY A 66 27.13 20.22 -21.51
C GLY A 66 25.84 19.45 -21.72
N LEU A 67 25.25 19.53 -22.92
CA LEU A 67 24.06 18.77 -23.29
C LEU A 67 24.32 17.26 -23.22
N THR A 68 25.43 16.79 -23.77
CA THR A 68 25.81 15.37 -23.74
C THR A 68 26.00 14.88 -22.30
N CYS A 69 26.70 15.66 -21.47
CA CYS A 69 26.85 15.35 -20.04
C CYS A 69 25.51 15.32 -19.31
N SER A 70 24.61 16.27 -19.60
CA SER A 70 23.29 16.35 -19.00
C SER A 70 22.43 15.13 -19.33
N ILE A 71 22.37 14.74 -20.61
CA ILE A 71 21.62 13.57 -21.07
C ILE A 71 22.19 12.31 -20.42
N THR A 72 23.50 12.14 -20.42
CA THR A 72 24.19 10.99 -19.82
C THR A 72 23.93 10.91 -18.31
N ALA A 73 24.04 12.02 -17.60
CA ALA A 73 23.74 12.11 -16.18
C ALA A 73 22.29 11.73 -15.87
N GLN A 74 21.35 12.24 -16.67
CA GLN A 74 19.93 11.94 -16.51
C GLN A 74 19.61 10.48 -16.78
N TYR A 75 20.21 9.89 -17.80
CA TYR A 75 20.06 8.46 -18.10
C TYR A 75 20.52 7.59 -16.94
N PHE A 76 21.74 7.81 -16.41
CA PHE A 76 22.25 7.00 -15.29
C PHE A 76 21.46 7.22 -14.00
N ALA A 77 21.08 8.45 -13.68
CA ALA A 77 20.26 8.74 -12.50
C ALA A 77 18.87 8.10 -12.60
N ALA A 78 18.24 8.17 -13.78
CA ALA A 78 16.93 7.53 -14.02
C ALA A 78 17.03 6.00 -13.93
N LYS A 79 18.05 5.40 -14.58
CA LYS A 79 18.29 3.95 -14.54
C LYS A 79 18.48 3.44 -13.11
N ALA A 80 19.30 4.15 -12.30
CA ALA A 80 19.50 3.80 -10.90
C ALA A 80 18.23 3.94 -10.07
N ALA A 81 17.47 5.03 -10.24
CA ALA A 81 16.25 5.29 -9.47
C ALA A 81 15.12 4.31 -9.83
N VAL A 82 14.93 4.01 -11.13
CA VAL A 82 13.92 3.04 -11.57
C VAL A 82 14.29 1.63 -11.13
N GLY A 83 15.55 1.24 -11.32
CA GLY A 83 16.04 -0.07 -10.90
C GLY A 83 15.95 -0.29 -9.39
N PHE A 84 16.28 0.73 -8.60
CA PHE A 84 16.06 0.76 -7.15
C PHE A 84 14.58 0.52 -6.80
N ALA A 85 13.67 1.29 -7.42
CA ALA A 85 12.24 1.19 -7.14
C ALA A 85 11.65 -0.17 -7.54
N THR A 86 12.11 -0.75 -8.65
CA THR A 86 11.70 -2.09 -9.10
C THR A 86 12.07 -3.14 -8.05
N LYS A 87 13.31 -3.12 -7.56
CA LYS A 87 13.76 -4.06 -6.52
C LYS A 87 13.04 -3.83 -5.20
N LEU A 88 12.81 -2.57 -4.83
CA LEU A 88 12.07 -2.23 -3.63
C LEU A 88 10.63 -2.74 -3.70
N ARG A 89 9.94 -2.58 -4.85
CA ARG A 89 8.59 -3.13 -5.05
C ARG A 89 8.57 -4.65 -4.95
N HIS A 90 9.53 -5.32 -5.59
CA HIS A 90 9.61 -6.77 -5.54
C HIS A 90 9.80 -7.27 -4.11
N ALA A 91 10.76 -6.70 -3.38
CA ALA A 91 11.02 -7.08 -2.00
C ALA A 91 9.83 -6.75 -1.06
N LEU A 92 9.20 -5.58 -1.26
CA LEU A 92 8.05 -5.17 -0.46
C LEU A 92 6.84 -6.09 -0.71
N PHE A 93 6.58 -6.46 -1.96
CA PHE A 93 5.50 -7.40 -2.30
C PHE A 93 5.76 -8.77 -1.68
N ALA A 94 6.97 -9.32 -1.85
CA ALA A 94 7.33 -10.60 -1.26
C ALA A 94 7.20 -10.59 0.28
N HIS A 95 7.55 -9.48 0.93
CA HIS A 95 7.38 -9.34 2.37
C HIS A 95 5.90 -9.23 2.78
N ILE A 96 5.07 -8.49 2.03
CA ILE A 96 3.62 -8.39 2.29
C ILE A 96 2.96 -9.76 2.17
N GLU A 97 3.31 -10.57 1.17
CA GLU A 97 2.79 -11.93 1.00
C GLU A 97 3.23 -12.89 2.12
N SER A 98 4.31 -12.57 2.84
CA SER A 98 4.76 -13.36 4.01
C SER A 98 4.09 -12.95 5.33
N LEU A 99 3.34 -11.85 5.36
CA LEU A 99 2.64 -11.38 6.56
C LEU A 99 1.42 -12.26 6.86
N SER A 100 1.11 -12.40 8.15
CA SER A 100 -0.09 -13.11 8.60
C SER A 100 -1.34 -12.21 8.50
N PHE A 101 -2.52 -12.78 8.65
CA PHE A 101 -3.78 -12.02 8.61
C PHE A 101 -3.81 -10.92 9.68
N THR A 102 -3.25 -11.19 10.86
CA THR A 102 -3.17 -10.21 11.97
C THR A 102 -2.49 -8.91 11.55
N GLU A 103 -1.34 -8.98 10.88
CA GLU A 103 -0.62 -7.79 10.40
C GLU A 103 -1.37 -7.13 9.24
N MET A 104 -1.94 -7.93 8.33
CA MET A 104 -2.72 -7.41 7.20
C MET A 104 -3.96 -6.65 7.67
N ASP A 105 -4.67 -7.16 8.68
CA ASP A 105 -5.84 -6.51 9.27
C ASP A 105 -5.46 -5.23 10.01
N THR A 106 -4.35 -5.26 10.75
CA THR A 106 -3.84 -4.09 11.50
C THR A 106 -3.45 -2.94 10.57
N VAL A 107 -2.77 -3.22 9.46
CA VAL A 107 -2.31 -2.19 8.50
C VAL A 107 -3.41 -1.78 7.53
N GLY A 108 -4.22 -2.72 7.12
CA GLY A 108 -5.25 -2.59 6.11
C GLY A 108 -4.73 -2.58 4.67
N THR A 109 -5.43 -3.29 3.79
CA THR A 109 -5.06 -3.46 2.36
C THR A 109 -4.90 -2.14 1.61
N ALA A 110 -5.75 -1.14 1.89
CA ALA A 110 -5.66 0.19 1.25
C ALA A 110 -4.35 0.91 1.57
N THR A 111 -3.85 0.74 2.81
CA THR A 111 -2.56 1.28 3.22
C THR A 111 -1.42 0.57 2.48
N LEU A 112 -1.44 -0.76 2.43
CA LEU A 112 -0.42 -1.56 1.73
C LEU A 112 -0.35 -1.19 0.23
N ILE A 113 -1.48 -1.02 -0.45
CA ILE A 113 -1.54 -0.54 -1.83
C ILE A 113 -0.89 0.84 -1.96
N THR A 114 -1.17 1.77 -1.05
CA THR A 114 -0.56 3.11 -1.04
C THR A 114 0.96 3.04 -0.86
N ARG A 115 1.48 2.14 0.00
CA ARG A 115 2.92 1.91 0.17
C ARG A 115 3.56 1.38 -1.11
N MET A 116 2.92 0.39 -1.75
CA MET A 116 3.41 -0.23 -3.00
C MET A 116 3.44 0.74 -4.20
N THR A 117 2.52 1.67 -4.25
CA THR A 117 2.34 2.58 -5.39
C THR A 117 2.90 3.97 -5.10
N SER A 118 2.18 4.80 -4.37
CA SER A 118 2.48 6.22 -4.16
C SER A 118 3.80 6.43 -3.42
N ASP A 119 4.01 5.69 -2.29
CA ASP A 119 5.20 5.89 -1.47
C ASP A 119 6.47 5.41 -2.18
N VAL A 120 6.44 4.26 -2.87
CA VAL A 120 7.60 3.80 -3.66
C VAL A 120 7.92 4.77 -4.79
N ASN A 121 6.91 5.32 -5.50
CA ASN A 121 7.11 6.33 -6.53
C ASN A 121 7.76 7.61 -5.97
N GLN A 122 7.32 8.07 -4.79
CA GLN A 122 7.89 9.24 -4.15
C GLN A 122 9.35 9.01 -3.72
N VAL A 123 9.68 7.81 -3.23
CA VAL A 123 11.07 7.44 -2.90
C VAL A 123 11.93 7.35 -4.18
N GLN A 124 11.40 6.77 -5.26
CA GLN A 124 12.06 6.73 -6.57
C GLN A 124 12.41 8.14 -7.06
N ASN A 125 11.44 9.06 -6.99
CA ASN A 125 11.65 10.45 -7.37
C ASN A 125 12.70 11.13 -6.50
N GLY A 126 12.69 10.87 -5.19
CA GLY A 126 13.72 11.36 -4.27
C GLY A 126 15.12 10.88 -4.60
N VAL A 127 15.28 9.60 -4.87
CA VAL A 127 16.56 9.01 -5.30
C VAL A 127 17.05 9.65 -6.60
N ASN A 128 16.18 9.80 -7.59
CA ASN A 128 16.52 10.46 -8.86
C ASN A 128 16.99 11.91 -8.63
N LEU A 129 16.24 12.67 -7.82
CA LEU A 129 16.58 14.06 -7.52
C LEU A 129 17.92 14.19 -6.77
N VAL A 130 18.16 13.29 -5.81
CA VAL A 130 19.44 13.26 -5.09
C VAL A 130 20.61 13.00 -6.04
N LEU A 131 20.52 11.98 -6.88
CA LEU A 131 21.58 11.61 -7.82
C LEU A 131 21.84 12.70 -8.88
N ARG A 132 20.83 13.50 -9.20
CA ARG A 132 20.93 14.49 -10.28
C ARG A 132 21.23 15.89 -9.81
N LEU A 133 20.66 16.35 -8.69
CA LEU A 133 20.67 17.77 -8.32
C LEU A 133 21.34 18.07 -6.98
N PHE A 134 21.43 17.11 -6.07
CA PHE A 134 21.87 17.37 -4.68
C PHE A 134 23.30 17.89 -4.60
N LEU A 135 24.21 17.35 -5.40
CA LEU A 135 25.61 17.82 -5.45
C LEU A 135 25.78 19.01 -6.41
N ARG A 136 24.98 19.10 -7.48
CA ARG A 136 25.08 20.14 -8.48
C ARG A 136 24.83 21.53 -7.93
N SER A 137 23.72 21.73 -7.20
CA SER A 137 23.33 23.08 -6.75
C SER A 137 24.34 23.71 -5.79
N PRO A 138 24.83 23.02 -4.73
CA PRO A 138 25.92 23.55 -3.92
C PRO A 138 27.21 23.79 -4.73
N PHE A 139 27.54 22.86 -5.65
CA PHE A 139 28.75 23.00 -6.48
C PHE A 139 28.72 24.27 -7.34
N ILE A 140 27.56 24.60 -7.95
CA ILE A 140 27.46 25.85 -8.74
C ILE A 140 27.52 27.08 -7.82
N VAL A 141 26.85 27.07 -6.66
CA VAL A 141 26.86 28.21 -5.73
C VAL A 141 28.28 28.52 -5.25
N PHE A 142 28.98 27.49 -4.76
CA PHE A 142 30.38 27.67 -4.30
C PHE A 142 31.35 27.88 -5.48
N GLY A 143 31.11 27.18 -6.60
CA GLY A 143 31.93 27.35 -7.82
C GLY A 143 31.83 28.76 -8.39
N ALA A 144 30.63 29.33 -8.49
CA ALA A 144 30.43 30.71 -8.93
C ALA A 144 31.11 31.71 -7.99
N MET A 145 31.08 31.47 -6.67
CA MET A 145 31.82 32.29 -5.71
C MET A 145 33.33 32.18 -5.91
N VAL A 146 33.87 30.98 -6.08
CA VAL A 146 35.32 30.79 -6.37
C VAL A 146 35.71 31.48 -7.68
N MET A 147 34.90 31.32 -8.74
CA MET A 147 35.15 32.00 -10.02
C MET A 147 35.11 33.52 -9.88
N ALA A 148 34.23 34.07 -9.04
CA ALA A 148 34.22 35.50 -8.75
C ALA A 148 35.52 35.96 -8.06
N PHE A 149 36.07 35.15 -7.12
CA PHE A 149 37.36 35.43 -6.48
C PHE A 149 38.56 35.38 -7.43
N THR A 150 38.49 34.57 -8.48
CA THR A 150 39.54 34.52 -9.51
C THR A 150 39.56 35.77 -10.40
N ILE A 151 38.41 36.45 -10.54
CA ILE A 151 38.29 37.70 -11.29
C ILE A 151 38.77 38.87 -10.44
N ASP A 152 38.13 39.14 -9.33
CA ASP A 152 38.52 40.24 -8.44
C ASP A 152 38.05 40.00 -6.99
N VAL A 153 39.00 40.10 -6.04
CA VAL A 153 38.72 39.82 -4.63
C VAL A 153 37.74 40.82 -4.01
N LYS A 154 37.83 42.13 -4.37
CA LYS A 154 36.94 43.15 -3.81
C LYS A 154 35.53 43.02 -4.33
N ALA A 155 35.33 42.75 -5.60
CA ALA A 155 34.02 42.47 -6.18
C ALA A 155 33.43 41.16 -5.65
N ALA A 156 34.26 40.15 -5.39
CA ALA A 156 33.84 38.87 -4.83
C ALA A 156 33.31 38.96 -3.39
N LEU A 157 33.73 39.97 -2.61
CA LEU A 157 33.16 40.19 -1.25
C LEU A 157 31.64 40.44 -1.28
N VAL A 158 31.10 40.97 -2.38
CA VAL A 158 29.66 41.15 -2.55
C VAL A 158 28.95 39.79 -2.48
N PHE A 159 29.55 38.73 -3.07
CA PHE A 159 29.02 37.36 -3.02
C PHE A 159 29.01 36.78 -1.60
N VAL A 160 30.10 37.06 -0.84
CA VAL A 160 30.22 36.57 0.55
C VAL A 160 29.11 37.12 1.45
N VAL A 161 28.62 38.33 1.18
CA VAL A 161 27.50 38.94 1.91
C VAL A 161 26.15 38.47 1.34
N THR A 162 26.04 38.43 0.02
CA THR A 162 24.76 38.14 -0.66
C THR A 162 24.31 36.68 -0.49
N ILE A 163 25.22 35.71 -0.57
CA ILE A 163 24.89 34.29 -0.47
C ILE A 163 24.26 33.93 0.91
N PRO A 164 24.88 34.31 2.06
CA PRO A 164 24.24 34.08 3.34
C PRO A 164 22.89 34.80 3.50
N LEU A 165 22.79 36.06 3.03
CA LEU A 165 21.57 36.84 3.11
C LEU A 165 20.43 36.19 2.31
N LEU A 166 20.67 35.74 1.08
CA LEU A 166 19.75 35.00 0.26
C LEU A 166 19.38 33.67 0.93
N SER A 167 20.36 32.95 1.48
CA SER A 167 20.13 31.68 2.18
C SER A 167 19.23 31.87 3.39
N ILE A 168 19.42 32.90 4.21
CA ILE A 168 18.56 33.19 5.36
C ILE A 168 17.12 33.41 4.90
N ILE A 169 16.89 34.16 3.83
CA ILE A 169 15.54 34.42 3.34
C ILE A 169 14.91 33.17 2.74
N VAL A 170 15.60 32.49 1.83
CA VAL A 170 15.07 31.31 1.13
C VAL A 170 14.76 30.20 2.14
N PHE A 171 15.73 29.84 3.00
CA PHE A 171 15.51 28.81 4.01
C PHE A 171 14.60 29.28 5.15
N GLY A 172 14.63 30.55 5.52
CA GLY A 172 13.73 31.14 6.53
C GLY A 172 12.27 31.02 6.09
N ILE A 173 11.93 31.48 4.91
CA ILE A 173 10.56 31.37 4.35
C ILE A 173 10.18 29.89 4.20
N MET A 174 11.09 29.04 3.74
CA MET A 174 10.84 27.59 3.61
C MET A 174 10.49 26.96 4.99
N LEU A 175 11.30 27.23 6.02
CA LEU A 175 11.08 26.67 7.35
C LEU A 175 9.76 27.16 8.00
N ILE A 176 9.38 28.42 7.77
CA ILE A 176 8.09 28.97 8.21
C ILE A 176 6.93 28.32 7.44
N SER A 177 7.10 28.11 6.13
CA SER A 177 6.04 27.57 5.28
C SER A 177 5.74 26.09 5.53
N ILE A 178 6.73 25.26 5.91
CA ILE A 178 6.54 23.81 6.13
C ILE A 178 5.43 23.49 7.13
N PRO A 179 5.40 24.04 8.36
CA PRO A 179 4.32 23.76 9.32
C PRO A 179 2.96 24.31 8.86
N LEU A 180 2.96 25.41 8.11
CA LEU A 180 1.75 25.99 7.55
C LEU A 180 1.16 25.11 6.45
N TYR A 181 1.98 24.54 5.56
CA TYR A 181 1.53 23.54 4.57
C TYR A 181 0.96 22.29 5.23
N LYS A 182 1.48 21.87 6.39
CA LYS A 182 0.87 20.77 7.17
C LYS A 182 -0.54 21.11 7.64
N LYS A 183 -0.78 22.36 8.10
CA LYS A 183 -2.13 22.83 8.47
C LYS A 183 -3.07 22.85 7.26
N VAL A 184 -2.60 23.31 6.09
CA VAL A 184 -3.37 23.27 4.85
C VAL A 184 -3.73 21.83 4.49
N GLN A 185 -2.77 20.91 4.60
CA GLN A 185 -3.01 19.48 4.31
C GLN A 185 -4.07 18.90 5.25
N SER A 186 -3.99 19.18 6.56
CA SER A 186 -4.99 18.73 7.52
C SER A 186 -6.40 19.30 7.23
N ALA A 187 -6.49 20.55 6.78
CA ALA A 187 -7.76 21.15 6.37
C ALA A 187 -8.29 20.51 5.07
N LEU A 188 -7.41 20.21 4.11
CA LEU A 188 -7.76 19.50 2.89
C LEU A 188 -8.26 18.08 3.18
N ASP A 189 -7.61 17.37 4.10
CA ASP A 189 -8.01 16.01 4.48
C ASP A 189 -9.42 16.00 5.10
N LYS A 190 -9.80 17.06 5.86
CA LYS A 190 -11.18 17.23 6.37
C LYS A 190 -12.18 17.42 5.23
N VAL A 191 -11.89 18.32 4.29
CA VAL A 191 -12.77 18.56 3.14
C VAL A 191 -12.94 17.30 2.29
N LEU A 192 -11.85 16.55 2.07
CA LEU A 192 -11.89 15.25 1.37
C LEU A 192 -12.69 14.20 2.17
N GLY A 193 -12.58 14.20 3.50
CA GLY A 193 -13.37 13.35 4.38
C GLY A 193 -14.87 13.60 4.20
N ILE A 194 -15.30 14.86 4.35
CA ILE A 194 -16.69 15.29 4.15
C ILE A 194 -17.18 14.92 2.74
N THR A 195 -16.36 15.19 1.71
CA THR A 195 -16.71 14.84 0.32
C THR A 195 -16.94 13.34 0.15
N ARG A 196 -16.06 12.51 0.71
CA ARG A 196 -16.19 11.05 0.64
C ARG A 196 -17.45 10.56 1.36
N GLU A 197 -17.69 11.08 2.56
CA GLU A 197 -18.86 10.77 3.38
C GLU A 197 -20.15 11.12 2.65
N ASN A 198 -20.25 12.33 2.09
CA ASN A 198 -21.41 12.81 1.35
C ASN A 198 -21.67 12.02 0.06
N LEU A 199 -20.61 11.65 -0.68
CA LEU A 199 -20.75 10.81 -1.87
C LEU A 199 -21.19 9.39 -1.53
N THR A 200 -20.63 8.81 -0.48
CA THR A 200 -21.00 7.47 -0.01
C THR A 200 -22.40 7.44 0.59
N GLY A 201 -22.74 8.46 1.39
CA GLY A 201 -24.02 8.65 2.07
C GLY A 201 -25.09 9.38 1.26
N SER A 202 -24.89 9.63 -0.04
CA SER A 202 -25.78 10.49 -0.84
C SER A 202 -27.24 10.08 -0.81
N ARG A 203 -27.53 8.77 -0.74
CA ARG A 203 -28.90 8.25 -0.61
C ARG A 203 -29.52 8.59 0.74
N VAL A 204 -28.73 8.53 1.80
CA VAL A 204 -29.17 8.87 3.18
C VAL A 204 -29.45 10.37 3.27
N ILE A 205 -28.52 11.21 2.78
CA ILE A 205 -28.68 12.67 2.78
C ILE A 205 -29.98 13.07 2.08
N ARG A 206 -30.27 12.49 0.90
CA ARG A 206 -31.52 12.73 0.16
C ARG A 206 -32.76 12.18 0.86
N ALA A 207 -32.67 10.98 1.47
CA ALA A 207 -33.79 10.38 2.18
C ALA A 207 -34.22 11.21 3.40
N PHE A 208 -33.29 11.95 4.01
CA PHE A 208 -33.56 12.81 5.17
C PHE A 208 -33.64 14.32 4.84
N ASN A 209 -33.56 14.69 3.55
CA ASN A 209 -33.58 16.11 3.09
C ASN A 209 -32.52 16.97 3.79
N LYS A 210 -31.29 16.46 3.88
CA LYS A 210 -30.16 17.13 4.56
C LYS A 210 -29.13 17.75 3.60
N GLU A 211 -29.50 17.93 2.31
CA GLU A 211 -28.59 18.47 1.30
C GLU A 211 -28.10 19.88 1.64
N ASP A 212 -28.96 20.73 2.19
CA ASP A 212 -28.58 22.11 2.50
C ASP A 212 -27.71 22.19 3.76
N ASP A 213 -27.98 21.37 4.76
CA ASP A 213 -27.13 21.27 5.96
C ASP A 213 -25.70 20.81 5.58
N GLU A 214 -25.61 19.79 4.71
CA GLU A 214 -24.31 19.28 4.22
C GLU A 214 -23.56 20.28 3.34
N LYS A 215 -24.27 21.07 2.53
CA LYS A 215 -23.66 22.18 1.77
C LYS A 215 -23.06 23.24 2.70
N VAL A 216 -23.78 23.61 3.77
CA VAL A 216 -23.27 24.55 4.77
C VAL A 216 -22.03 23.98 5.43
N HIS A 217 -22.09 22.75 5.92
CA HIS A 217 -20.95 22.07 6.56
C HIS A 217 -19.73 21.97 5.64
N PHE A 218 -19.94 21.60 4.36
CA PHE A 218 -18.87 21.58 3.36
C PHE A 218 -18.26 22.97 3.14
N ASN A 219 -19.10 24.00 2.95
CA ASN A 219 -18.65 25.37 2.70
C ASN A 219 -17.83 25.93 3.86
N GLU A 220 -18.25 25.71 5.12
CA GLU A 220 -17.49 26.15 6.31
C GLU A 220 -16.09 25.55 6.33
N ASN A 221 -15.96 24.25 6.09
CA ASN A 221 -14.66 23.59 6.08
C ASN A 221 -13.81 23.98 4.86
N ASN A 222 -14.44 24.21 3.70
CA ASN A 222 -13.78 24.70 2.50
C ASN A 222 -13.28 26.15 2.68
N ASP A 223 -14.03 26.99 3.37
CA ASP A 223 -13.59 28.36 3.74
C ASP A 223 -12.40 28.35 4.69
N LEU A 224 -12.36 27.44 5.65
CA LEU A 224 -11.20 27.25 6.53
C LEU A 224 -9.96 26.82 5.73
N LEU A 225 -10.14 25.89 4.80
CA LEU A 225 -9.09 25.47 3.86
C LEU A 225 -8.60 26.65 3.02
N THR A 226 -9.53 27.40 2.43
CA THR A 226 -9.25 28.57 1.60
C THR A 226 -8.46 29.64 2.37
N ARG A 227 -8.87 29.98 3.60
CA ARG A 227 -8.13 30.92 4.46
C ARG A 227 -6.72 30.43 4.76
N ALA A 228 -6.57 29.14 5.08
CA ALA A 228 -5.26 28.56 5.34
C ALA A 228 -4.37 28.61 4.09
N GLN A 229 -4.90 28.29 2.90
CA GLN A 229 -4.17 28.36 1.64
C GLN A 229 -3.75 29.78 1.27
N ILE A 230 -4.66 30.76 1.42
CA ILE A 230 -4.35 32.17 1.16
C ILE A 230 -3.25 32.66 2.11
N TYR A 231 -3.32 32.29 3.41
CA TYR A 231 -2.31 32.69 4.38
C TYR A 231 -0.92 32.16 4.02
N VAL A 232 -0.82 30.85 3.73
CA VAL A 232 0.45 30.22 3.28
C VAL A 232 0.92 30.82 1.95
N GLY A 233 -0.04 31.05 1.03
CA GLY A 233 0.23 31.68 -0.27
C GLY A 233 0.87 33.07 -0.12
N LYS A 234 0.35 33.91 0.78
CA LYS A 234 0.91 35.25 1.06
C LYS A 234 2.36 35.16 1.57
N ILE A 235 2.66 34.22 2.47
CA ILE A 235 4.03 34.04 3.01
C ILE A 235 4.97 33.51 1.90
N SER A 236 4.53 32.50 1.18
CA SER A 236 5.34 31.92 0.07
C SER A 236 5.55 32.91 -1.08
N ALA A 237 4.56 33.77 -1.35
CA ALA A 237 4.66 34.79 -2.39
C ALA A 237 5.73 35.86 -2.07
N LEU A 238 6.09 36.06 -0.81
CA LEU A 238 7.17 36.98 -0.42
C LEU A 238 8.56 36.50 -0.85
N MET A 239 8.72 35.21 -1.13
CA MET A 239 10.04 34.65 -1.49
C MET A 239 10.63 35.31 -2.73
N ASN A 240 9.86 35.39 -3.82
CA ASN A 240 10.36 35.98 -5.07
C ASN A 240 10.65 37.47 -4.94
N PRO A 241 9.75 38.36 -4.47
CA PRO A 241 10.08 39.77 -4.32
C PRO A 241 11.29 40.04 -3.44
N LEU A 242 11.41 39.37 -2.28
CA LEU A 242 12.52 39.56 -1.35
C LEU A 242 13.85 39.08 -1.98
N THR A 243 13.88 37.94 -2.63
CA THR A 243 15.06 37.44 -3.29
C THR A 243 15.48 38.33 -4.47
N TYR A 244 14.48 38.84 -5.24
CA TYR A 244 14.77 39.79 -6.33
C TYR A 244 15.31 41.14 -5.84
N VAL A 245 14.79 41.68 -4.74
CA VAL A 245 15.31 42.92 -4.15
C VAL A 245 16.76 42.75 -3.74
N ILE A 246 17.09 41.62 -3.07
CA ILE A 246 18.49 41.38 -2.65
C ILE A 246 19.43 41.22 -3.85
N ILE A 247 19.00 40.40 -4.84
CA ILE A 247 19.90 40.13 -5.98
C ILE A 247 20.09 41.34 -6.84
N ASN A 248 19.03 42.11 -7.11
CA ASN A 248 19.16 43.35 -7.87
C ASN A 248 19.96 44.42 -7.10
N GLY A 249 19.78 44.50 -5.76
CA GLY A 249 20.62 45.33 -4.89
C GLY A 249 22.09 44.91 -4.97
N ALA A 250 22.37 43.61 -4.88
CA ALA A 250 23.72 43.08 -5.05
C ALA A 250 24.30 43.37 -6.44
N ILE A 251 23.50 43.25 -7.51
CA ILE A 251 23.91 43.58 -8.88
C ILE A 251 24.22 45.08 -8.98
N VAL A 252 23.42 45.96 -8.40
CA VAL A 252 23.70 47.42 -8.39
C VAL A 252 25.02 47.70 -7.69
N VAL A 253 25.27 47.10 -6.51
CA VAL A 253 26.56 47.23 -5.80
C VAL A 253 27.72 46.67 -6.63
N LEU A 254 27.49 45.55 -7.31
CA LEU A 254 28.49 44.90 -8.18
C LEU A 254 28.81 45.77 -9.40
N VAL A 255 27.80 46.38 -10.03
CA VAL A 255 27.99 47.31 -11.15
C VAL A 255 28.75 48.56 -10.70
N TRP A 256 28.36 49.13 -9.56
CA TRP A 256 29.05 50.30 -9.00
C TRP A 256 30.52 49.97 -8.67
N THR A 257 30.76 48.92 -7.89
CA THR A 257 32.11 48.48 -7.52
C THR A 257 32.92 48.10 -8.76
N GLY A 258 32.28 47.37 -9.69
CA GLY A 258 32.88 46.98 -10.97
C GLY A 258 33.27 48.19 -11.81
N ALA A 259 32.41 49.20 -11.95
CA ALA A 259 32.71 50.42 -12.69
C ALA A 259 33.93 51.14 -12.13
N VAL A 260 34.01 51.33 -10.80
CA VAL A 260 35.18 51.92 -10.13
C VAL A 260 36.44 51.07 -10.34
N ARG A 261 36.32 49.75 -10.36
CA ARG A 261 37.46 48.83 -10.58
C ARG A 261 37.91 48.82 -12.04
N VAL A 262 36.99 48.99 -13.00
CA VAL A 262 37.29 49.14 -14.43
C VAL A 262 37.98 50.46 -14.69
N ASP A 263 37.50 51.57 -14.14
CA ASP A 263 38.09 52.88 -14.28
C ASP A 263 39.54 52.92 -13.75
N ASN A 264 39.82 52.20 -12.67
CA ASN A 264 41.13 52.02 -12.10
C ASN A 264 42.00 50.95 -12.81
N GLY A 265 41.52 50.32 -13.86
CA GLY A 265 42.25 49.35 -14.66
C GLY A 265 42.53 48.00 -14.00
N TYR A 266 41.77 47.64 -12.90
CA TYR A 266 41.94 46.38 -12.19
C TYR A 266 41.19 45.23 -12.83
N ILE A 267 40.02 45.47 -13.44
CA ILE A 267 39.17 44.50 -14.13
C ILE A 267 38.65 45.08 -15.44
N THR A 268 38.14 44.23 -16.30
CA THR A 268 37.59 44.60 -17.61
C THR A 268 36.06 44.69 -17.57
N GLN A 269 35.44 45.27 -18.62
CA GLN A 269 33.98 45.38 -18.73
C GLN A 269 33.33 44.00 -18.84
N GLY A 270 33.95 43.08 -19.59
CA GLY A 270 33.45 41.71 -19.75
C GLY A 270 33.49 40.92 -18.44
N GLU A 271 34.51 41.15 -17.61
CA GLU A 271 34.59 40.53 -16.27
C GLU A 271 33.48 41.00 -15.34
N VAL A 272 33.05 42.27 -15.41
CA VAL A 272 31.87 42.75 -14.66
C VAL A 272 30.61 42.02 -15.13
N VAL A 273 30.43 41.82 -16.43
CA VAL A 273 29.29 41.04 -16.98
C VAL A 273 29.35 39.58 -16.50
N ALA A 274 30.53 38.97 -16.45
CA ALA A 274 30.69 37.62 -15.92
C ALA A 274 30.28 37.53 -14.45
N LEU A 275 30.67 38.50 -13.62
CA LEU A 275 30.27 38.56 -12.20
C LEU A 275 28.74 38.68 -12.03
N ILE A 276 28.04 39.48 -12.85
CA ILE A 276 26.60 39.63 -12.86
C ILE A 276 25.93 38.28 -13.21
N ASN A 277 26.47 37.57 -14.21
CA ASN A 277 25.96 36.24 -14.58
C ASN A 277 26.12 35.22 -13.45
N TYR A 278 27.27 35.17 -12.78
CA TYR A 278 27.48 34.31 -11.61
C TYR A 278 26.51 34.64 -10.48
N MET A 279 26.26 35.92 -10.20
CA MET A 279 25.29 36.33 -9.18
C MET A 279 23.88 35.84 -9.51
N SER A 280 23.47 35.93 -10.76
CA SER A 280 22.15 35.44 -11.24
C SER A 280 22.03 33.92 -11.15
N GLN A 281 23.10 33.18 -11.48
CA GLN A 281 23.13 31.71 -11.35
C GLN A 281 22.94 31.25 -9.88
N ILE A 282 23.60 31.94 -8.93
CA ILE A 282 23.50 31.63 -7.50
C ILE A 282 22.03 31.69 -7.02
N LEU A 283 21.29 32.74 -7.40
CA LEU A 283 19.87 32.84 -7.04
C LEU A 283 19.07 31.63 -7.50
N VAL A 284 19.19 31.30 -8.78
CA VAL A 284 18.46 30.19 -9.39
C VAL A 284 18.77 28.87 -8.68
N GLU A 285 20.05 28.63 -8.39
CA GLU A 285 20.48 27.38 -7.75
C GLU A 285 20.11 27.31 -6.27
N LEU A 286 20.07 28.40 -5.51
CA LEU A 286 19.61 28.43 -4.13
C LEU A 286 18.12 28.12 -4.04
N VAL A 287 17.29 28.67 -4.92
CA VAL A 287 15.85 28.38 -4.98
C VAL A 287 15.61 26.90 -5.36
N LYS A 288 16.35 26.38 -6.35
CA LYS A 288 16.30 24.96 -6.71
C LYS A 288 16.68 24.06 -5.53
N LEU A 289 17.73 24.41 -4.78
CA LEU A 289 18.20 23.65 -3.62
C LEU A 289 17.14 23.61 -2.52
N ALA A 290 16.44 24.70 -2.24
CA ALA A 290 15.35 24.73 -1.27
C ALA A 290 14.22 23.77 -1.66
N ASN A 291 13.77 23.83 -2.92
CA ASN A 291 12.73 22.91 -3.43
C ASN A 291 13.18 21.45 -3.42
N LEU A 292 14.44 21.19 -3.70
CA LEU A 292 15.04 19.85 -3.64
C LEU A 292 14.97 19.27 -2.23
N ILE A 293 15.35 20.07 -1.21
CA ILE A 293 15.29 19.64 0.21
C ILE A 293 13.87 19.25 0.61
N ILE A 294 12.85 20.02 0.20
CA ILE A 294 11.45 19.69 0.45
C ILE A 294 11.08 18.33 -0.14
N ASN A 295 11.45 18.08 -1.40
CA ASN A 295 11.13 16.82 -2.07
C ASN A 295 11.89 15.62 -1.47
N ILE A 296 13.15 15.81 -1.08
CA ILE A 296 13.94 14.79 -0.38
C ILE A 296 13.28 14.44 0.96
N ASN A 297 12.85 15.43 1.74
CA ASN A 297 12.18 15.20 3.03
C ASN A 297 10.87 14.42 2.86
N LYS A 298 10.07 14.73 1.84
CA LYS A 298 8.88 13.92 1.49
C LYS A 298 9.26 12.48 1.17
N SER A 299 10.30 12.28 0.38
CA SER A 299 10.77 10.94 0.00
C SER A 299 11.32 10.15 1.20
N ILE A 300 12.01 10.81 2.13
CA ILE A 300 12.46 10.20 3.39
C ILE A 300 11.27 9.75 4.23
N ALA A 301 10.23 10.59 4.35
CA ALA A 301 9.02 10.25 5.08
C ALA A 301 8.30 9.03 4.47
N CYS A 302 8.16 8.98 3.13
CA CYS A 302 7.61 7.81 2.43
C CYS A 302 8.49 6.57 2.65
N GLY A 303 9.80 6.71 2.57
CA GLY A 303 10.74 5.61 2.83
C GLY A 303 10.66 5.06 4.26
N ASN A 304 10.43 5.92 5.25
CA ASN A 304 10.25 5.48 6.63
C ASN A 304 8.95 4.68 6.80
N ARG A 305 7.86 5.09 6.12
CA ARG A 305 6.59 4.33 6.11
C ARG A 305 6.72 2.97 5.41
N ILE A 306 7.50 2.87 4.34
CA ILE A 306 7.82 1.58 3.72
C ILE A 306 8.67 0.73 4.67
N GLN A 307 9.65 1.37 5.33
CA GLN A 307 10.52 0.69 6.28
C GLN A 307 9.74 0.08 7.45
N SER A 308 8.68 0.75 7.95
CA SER A 308 7.84 0.21 9.02
C SER A 308 7.12 -1.08 8.60
N ILE A 309 6.76 -1.24 7.32
CA ILE A 309 6.21 -2.52 6.83
C ILE A 309 7.28 -3.63 6.88
N PHE A 310 8.50 -3.36 6.43
CA PHE A 310 9.61 -4.34 6.52
C PHE A 310 10.02 -4.70 7.97
N GLU A 311 9.68 -3.87 8.93
CA GLU A 311 9.98 -4.12 10.35
C GLU A 311 8.90 -4.96 11.05
N MET A 312 7.75 -5.14 10.40
CA MET A 312 6.71 -6.05 10.87
C MET A 312 7.17 -7.50 10.61
N GLN A 313 7.09 -8.32 11.63
CA GLN A 313 7.35 -9.75 11.50
C GLN A 313 6.01 -10.48 11.46
N PRO A 314 5.86 -11.52 10.64
CA PRO A 314 4.65 -12.33 10.67
C PRO A 314 4.47 -12.93 12.07
N SER A 315 3.27 -12.83 12.64
CA SER A 315 2.93 -13.43 13.92
C SER A 315 2.91 -14.95 13.84
N ILE A 316 2.51 -15.48 12.69
CA ILE A 316 2.47 -16.91 12.41
C ILE A 316 3.75 -17.30 11.65
N THR A 317 4.52 -18.20 12.23
CA THR A 317 5.68 -18.82 11.59
C THR A 317 5.35 -20.25 11.20
N ASP A 318 5.98 -20.73 10.13
CA ASP A 318 5.81 -22.10 9.68
C ASP A 318 6.28 -23.09 10.75
N GLY A 319 5.48 -24.08 11.06
CA GLY A 319 5.84 -25.12 12.00
C GLY A 319 7.06 -25.90 11.50
N SER A 320 8.07 -26.05 12.35
CA SER A 320 9.35 -26.67 11.97
C SER A 320 9.26 -28.19 11.71
N GLY A 321 8.10 -28.79 11.92
CA GLY A 321 7.94 -30.25 11.86
C GLY A 321 8.76 -31.02 12.88
N GLN A 322 9.58 -30.34 13.68
CA GLN A 322 10.35 -30.96 14.76
C GLN A 322 9.50 -30.99 16.03
N LYS A 323 9.27 -32.20 16.52
CA LYS A 323 8.68 -32.42 17.83
C LYS A 323 9.57 -31.72 18.87
N VAL A 324 9.10 -30.63 19.43
CA VAL A 324 9.56 -30.23 20.75
C VAL A 324 8.93 -31.23 21.69
N ASP A 325 9.78 -32.06 22.36
CA ASP A 325 9.34 -32.96 23.41
C ASP A 325 8.65 -32.14 24.52
N LYS A 326 7.38 -31.89 24.39
CA LYS A 326 6.53 -31.46 25.47
C LYS A 326 5.93 -32.71 26.08
N VAL A 327 6.51 -33.06 27.24
CA VAL A 327 5.95 -33.96 28.26
C VAL A 327 5.27 -35.22 27.70
N GLN A 328 5.94 -36.35 27.90
CA GLN A 328 5.34 -37.68 27.81
C GLN A 328 4.06 -37.73 28.64
N THR A 329 2.93 -37.63 28.01
CA THR A 329 1.65 -38.10 28.52
C THR A 329 1.37 -39.48 27.92
N ASP A 330 0.91 -40.35 28.74
CA ASP A 330 0.80 -41.80 28.63
C ASP A 330 0.37 -42.37 27.26
N THR A 331 0.96 -43.51 26.94
CA THR A 331 0.81 -44.34 25.73
C THR A 331 -0.58 -45.00 25.53
N ALA A 332 -1.60 -44.67 26.33
CA ALA A 332 -2.91 -45.26 26.26
C ALA A 332 -3.92 -44.54 25.31
N ASP A 333 -3.62 -43.29 24.91
CA ASP A 333 -4.62 -42.42 24.24
C ASP A 333 -4.48 -42.36 22.69
N ARG A 334 -3.51 -43.07 22.11
CA ARG A 334 -3.22 -42.99 20.64
C ARG A 334 -4.28 -43.64 19.74
N SER A 335 -5.15 -44.48 20.27
CA SER A 335 -6.23 -45.13 19.49
C SER A 335 -7.49 -44.27 19.37
N GLU A 336 -7.73 -43.38 20.33
CA GLU A 336 -8.87 -42.45 20.29
C GLU A 336 -8.55 -41.16 19.51
N GLU A 337 -7.30 -40.70 19.51
CA GLU A 337 -6.86 -39.47 18.77
C GLU A 337 -7.03 -39.60 17.25
N ALA A 338 -7.01 -40.80 16.68
CA ALA A 338 -7.18 -41.04 15.23
C ALA A 338 -8.66 -40.93 14.75
N GLU A 339 -9.61 -40.85 15.67
CA GLU A 339 -11.04 -40.81 15.36
C GLU A 339 -11.54 -39.39 15.06
N TYR A 340 -10.84 -38.35 15.57
CA TYR A 340 -11.28 -36.97 15.44
C TYR A 340 -10.56 -36.25 14.30
N ALA A 341 -11.33 -35.54 13.45
CA ALA A 341 -10.78 -34.67 12.39
C ALA A 341 -10.28 -33.34 12.97
N VAL A 342 -11.04 -32.75 13.90
CA VAL A 342 -10.71 -31.49 14.55
C VAL A 342 -11.06 -31.57 16.05
N GLU A 343 -10.15 -31.07 16.89
CA GLU A 343 -10.35 -30.96 18.34
C GLU A 343 -10.01 -29.52 18.78
N PHE A 344 -10.95 -28.86 19.44
CA PHE A 344 -10.74 -27.61 20.17
C PHE A 344 -10.66 -27.94 21.66
N SER A 345 -9.64 -27.47 22.34
CA SER A 345 -9.46 -27.69 23.77
C SER A 345 -9.21 -26.37 24.49
N HIS A 346 -10.23 -25.89 25.22
CA HIS A 346 -10.23 -24.66 26.01
C HIS A 346 -9.69 -23.45 25.25
N VAL A 347 -10.13 -23.29 23.99
CA VAL A 347 -9.59 -22.30 23.07
C VAL A 347 -10.13 -20.90 23.36
N GLY A 348 -9.21 -19.93 23.55
CA GLY A 348 -9.50 -18.51 23.59
C GLY A 348 -8.82 -17.76 22.44
N LEU A 349 -9.48 -16.70 21.99
CA LEU A 349 -8.93 -15.81 20.94
C LEU A 349 -9.20 -14.35 21.27
N THR A 350 -8.14 -13.57 21.28
CA THR A 350 -8.20 -12.09 21.32
C THR A 350 -7.51 -11.55 20.07
N TYR A 351 -8.24 -10.81 19.23
CA TYR A 351 -7.64 -10.16 18.06
C TYR A 351 -6.68 -9.03 18.47
N ALA A 352 -5.65 -8.82 17.69
CA ALA A 352 -4.68 -7.75 17.95
C ALA A 352 -5.38 -6.36 18.03
N GLY A 353 -5.20 -5.68 19.16
CA GLY A 353 -5.82 -4.38 19.42
C GLY A 353 -7.26 -4.42 19.92
N ALA A 354 -7.86 -5.60 20.09
CA ALA A 354 -9.15 -5.73 20.76
C ALA A 354 -8.99 -5.61 22.30
N GLY A 355 -9.98 -5.02 22.96
CA GLY A 355 -9.98 -4.89 24.42
C GLY A 355 -10.49 -6.13 25.13
N ASP A 356 -11.31 -6.94 24.45
CA ASP A 356 -11.98 -8.12 25.01
C ASP A 356 -11.69 -9.36 24.16
N GLU A 357 -11.87 -10.55 24.77
CA GLU A 357 -11.77 -11.81 24.07
C GLU A 357 -12.92 -11.96 23.06
N SER A 358 -12.58 -12.43 21.86
CA SER A 358 -13.56 -12.74 20.81
C SER A 358 -14.08 -14.18 20.88
N LEU A 359 -13.29 -15.07 21.49
CA LEU A 359 -13.66 -16.44 21.82
C LEU A 359 -13.13 -16.77 23.22
N THR A 360 -13.98 -17.37 24.04
CA THR A 360 -13.65 -17.74 25.43
C THR A 360 -14.03 -19.19 25.67
N ASP A 361 -13.07 -20.03 26.05
CA ASP A 361 -13.25 -21.42 26.49
C ASP A 361 -14.05 -22.28 25.50
N ILE A 362 -13.64 -22.26 24.22
CA ILE A 362 -14.23 -23.11 23.17
C ILE A 362 -13.68 -24.53 23.30
N ASP A 363 -14.54 -25.48 23.63
CA ASP A 363 -14.18 -26.89 23.83
C ASP A 363 -15.18 -27.80 23.11
N PHE A 364 -14.75 -28.51 22.07
CA PHE A 364 -15.51 -29.54 21.37
C PHE A 364 -14.63 -30.35 20.41
N LYS A 365 -15.07 -31.55 20.06
CA LYS A 365 -14.36 -32.46 19.14
C LYS A 365 -15.26 -32.82 17.97
N VAL A 366 -14.70 -33.00 16.79
CA VAL A 366 -15.41 -33.33 15.55
C VAL A 366 -14.84 -34.60 14.97
N LYS A 367 -15.68 -35.59 14.70
CA LYS A 367 -15.29 -36.86 14.10
C LYS A 367 -15.04 -36.71 12.59
N LYS A 368 -14.26 -37.62 12.01
CA LYS A 368 -14.06 -37.67 10.56
C LYS A 368 -15.40 -37.95 9.86
N GLY A 369 -15.64 -37.21 8.76
CA GLY A 369 -16.88 -37.33 7.99
C GLY A 369 -18.10 -36.66 8.61
N GLU A 370 -17.99 -36.08 9.81
CA GLU A 370 -19.09 -35.41 10.50
C GLU A 370 -19.39 -34.03 9.92
N THR A 371 -20.67 -33.67 9.84
CA THR A 371 -21.11 -32.32 9.46
C THR A 371 -21.48 -31.52 10.71
N ILE A 372 -20.75 -30.41 10.94
CA ILE A 372 -20.97 -29.50 12.05
C ILE A 372 -21.62 -28.22 11.57
N GLY A 373 -22.80 -27.90 12.13
CA GLY A 373 -23.43 -26.60 11.99
C GLY A 373 -22.93 -25.63 13.06
N ILE A 374 -22.60 -24.39 12.70
CA ILE A 374 -22.23 -23.33 13.66
C ILE A 374 -23.22 -22.18 13.51
N ILE A 375 -23.96 -21.86 14.58
CA ILE A 375 -24.99 -20.80 14.58
C ILE A 375 -24.82 -19.87 15.78
N GLY A 376 -25.40 -18.68 15.68
CA GLY A 376 -25.41 -17.68 16.75
C GLY A 376 -25.67 -16.28 16.18
N GLY A 377 -25.82 -15.30 17.04
CA GLY A 377 -26.02 -13.91 16.66
C GLY A 377 -24.88 -13.31 15.82
N THR A 378 -25.09 -12.11 15.26
CA THR A 378 -24.01 -11.37 14.61
C THR A 378 -22.97 -10.96 15.66
N GLY A 379 -21.70 -11.24 15.40
CA GLY A 379 -20.62 -10.95 16.36
C GLY A 379 -20.35 -12.06 17.37
N SER A 380 -21.09 -13.19 17.38
CA SER A 380 -20.89 -14.27 18.34
C SER A 380 -19.63 -15.12 18.17
N GLY A 381 -18.73 -14.78 17.23
CA GLY A 381 -17.45 -15.49 17.05
C GLY A 381 -17.44 -16.63 16.03
N LYS A 382 -18.55 -16.89 15.30
CA LYS A 382 -18.67 -18.02 14.35
C LYS A 382 -17.53 -18.14 13.34
N SER A 383 -17.26 -17.06 12.59
CA SER A 383 -16.16 -17.04 11.62
C SER A 383 -14.80 -17.15 12.30
N SER A 384 -14.66 -16.63 13.54
CA SER A 384 -13.42 -16.74 14.31
C SER A 384 -13.10 -18.20 14.62
N VAL A 385 -14.08 -19.01 15.04
CA VAL A 385 -13.88 -20.45 15.31
C VAL A 385 -13.34 -21.17 14.07
N VAL A 386 -14.01 -21.01 12.91
CA VAL A 386 -13.60 -21.75 11.71
C VAL A 386 -12.31 -21.23 11.09
N ASN A 387 -11.94 -19.96 11.30
CA ASN A 387 -10.68 -19.38 10.82
C ASN A 387 -9.45 -19.86 11.60
N LEU A 388 -9.64 -20.42 12.80
CA LEU A 388 -8.56 -21.01 13.57
C LEU A 388 -8.14 -22.40 13.02
N ILE A 389 -9.05 -23.15 12.39
CA ILE A 389 -8.75 -24.49 11.84
C ILE A 389 -7.63 -24.43 10.78
N PRO A 390 -7.66 -23.53 9.74
CA PRO A 390 -6.58 -23.36 8.78
C PRO A 390 -5.43 -22.49 9.32
N ARG A 391 -5.43 -22.19 10.62
CA ARG A 391 -4.44 -21.34 11.28
C ARG A 391 -4.29 -20.00 10.55
N PHE A 392 -5.40 -19.28 10.36
CA PHE A 392 -5.36 -17.89 9.88
C PHE A 392 -4.96 -16.94 11.01
N TYR A 393 -5.27 -17.34 12.25
CA TYR A 393 -4.86 -16.68 13.49
C TYR A 393 -4.38 -17.76 14.46
N ASP A 394 -3.46 -17.43 15.34
CA ASP A 394 -3.05 -18.29 16.45
C ASP A 394 -3.97 -18.07 17.66
N VAL A 395 -4.20 -19.11 18.43
CA VAL A 395 -5.00 -19.05 19.66
C VAL A 395 -4.28 -18.25 20.75
N THR A 396 -5.03 -17.58 21.62
CA THR A 396 -4.46 -16.86 22.77
C THR A 396 -4.30 -17.80 23.97
N SER A 397 -5.17 -18.80 24.06
CA SER A 397 -5.15 -19.85 25.09
C SER A 397 -5.71 -21.15 24.52
N GLY A 398 -5.40 -22.27 25.16
CA GLY A 398 -5.80 -23.59 24.68
C GLY A 398 -4.99 -24.06 23.46
N PHE A 399 -5.49 -25.04 22.74
CA PHE A 399 -4.90 -25.55 21.51
C PHE A 399 -5.96 -26.14 20.57
N ILE A 400 -5.59 -26.27 19.29
CA ILE A 400 -6.43 -26.91 18.27
C ILE A 400 -5.62 -28.02 17.60
N LYS A 401 -6.21 -29.22 17.52
CA LYS A 401 -5.62 -30.33 16.78
C LYS A 401 -6.42 -30.61 15.51
N VAL A 402 -5.70 -30.96 14.45
CA VAL A 402 -6.24 -31.50 13.20
C VAL A 402 -5.60 -32.87 12.99
N ASP A 403 -6.40 -33.92 12.82
CA ASP A 403 -5.93 -35.32 12.74
C ASP A 403 -4.99 -35.70 13.91
N GLY A 404 -5.32 -35.24 15.12
CA GLY A 404 -4.54 -35.54 16.34
C GLY A 404 -3.24 -34.74 16.50
N LYS A 405 -2.86 -33.88 15.53
CA LYS A 405 -1.65 -33.05 15.58
C LYS A 405 -2.02 -31.58 15.77
N ASP A 406 -1.31 -30.88 16.66
CA ASP A 406 -1.52 -29.43 16.87
C ASP A 406 -1.33 -28.63 15.57
N VAL A 407 -2.21 -27.66 15.32
CA VAL A 407 -2.12 -26.80 14.13
C VAL A 407 -0.86 -25.94 14.11
N GLU A 408 -0.26 -25.65 15.28
CA GLU A 408 0.99 -24.92 15.40
C GLU A 408 2.21 -25.73 14.93
N ASP A 409 2.14 -27.06 15.02
CA ASP A 409 3.23 -27.96 14.64
C ASP A 409 3.22 -28.31 13.14
N TYR A 410 2.14 -27.98 12.42
CA TYR A 410 2.06 -28.23 10.99
C TYR A 410 2.87 -27.23 10.17
N PRO A 411 3.53 -27.68 9.07
CA PRO A 411 3.80 -26.80 7.95
C PRO A 411 2.48 -26.23 7.41
N LEU A 412 2.41 -24.92 7.22
CA LEU A 412 1.16 -24.26 6.80
C LEU A 412 0.62 -24.78 5.47
N GLU A 413 1.52 -25.15 4.54
CA GLU A 413 1.16 -25.71 3.25
C GLU A 413 0.46 -27.08 3.41
N GLU A 414 0.97 -27.95 4.31
CA GLU A 414 0.38 -29.25 4.62
C GLU A 414 -0.99 -29.08 5.27
N LEU A 415 -1.08 -28.28 6.33
CA LEU A 415 -2.35 -28.02 7.02
C LEU A 415 -3.42 -27.48 6.08
N ARG A 416 -3.09 -26.39 5.40
CA ARG A 416 -4.00 -25.74 4.45
C ARG A 416 -4.24 -26.61 3.22
N GLY A 417 -3.33 -27.53 2.90
CA GLY A 417 -3.49 -28.55 1.87
C GLY A 417 -4.71 -29.44 2.11
N LYS A 418 -4.96 -29.85 3.35
CA LYS A 418 -6.09 -30.69 3.78
C LYS A 418 -7.43 -29.96 3.83
N ILE A 419 -7.43 -28.62 3.93
CA ILE A 419 -8.61 -27.82 4.22
C ILE A 419 -9.07 -27.06 2.98
N GLY A 420 -10.34 -27.19 2.60
CA GLY A 420 -11.02 -26.35 1.61
C GLY A 420 -11.84 -25.28 2.32
N THR A 421 -11.49 -23.99 2.14
CA THR A 421 -12.19 -22.90 2.83
C THR A 421 -12.94 -22.02 1.84
N VAL A 422 -14.23 -21.82 2.12
CA VAL A 422 -15.08 -20.84 1.44
C VAL A 422 -15.35 -19.71 2.42
N LEU A 423 -14.72 -18.56 2.16
CA LEU A 423 -14.85 -17.37 3.00
C LEU A 423 -16.20 -16.68 2.80
N GLN A 424 -16.68 -15.97 3.80
CA GLN A 424 -17.94 -15.22 3.78
C GLN A 424 -18.03 -14.27 2.56
N LYS A 425 -16.94 -13.57 2.24
CA LYS A 425 -16.86 -12.71 1.06
C LYS A 425 -16.34 -13.51 -0.14
N ALA A 426 -17.21 -13.74 -1.13
CA ALA A 426 -16.83 -14.40 -2.38
C ALA A 426 -15.88 -13.51 -3.21
N VAL A 427 -14.61 -13.88 -3.28
CA VAL A 427 -13.58 -13.19 -4.07
C VAL A 427 -13.15 -14.07 -5.23
N LEU A 428 -13.28 -13.53 -6.46
CA LEU A 428 -12.77 -14.13 -7.68
C LEU A 428 -11.71 -13.22 -8.29
N PHE A 429 -10.70 -13.83 -8.89
CA PHE A 429 -9.62 -13.13 -9.58
C PHE A 429 -9.98 -12.92 -11.06
N HIS A 430 -9.39 -11.88 -11.65
CA HIS A 430 -9.45 -11.67 -13.10
C HIS A 430 -8.81 -12.88 -13.81
N GLY A 431 -9.46 -13.37 -14.84
CA GLY A 431 -9.08 -14.56 -15.61
C GLY A 431 -10.27 -15.45 -15.88
N THR A 432 -10.06 -16.65 -16.36
CA THR A 432 -11.15 -17.57 -16.70
C THR A 432 -11.76 -18.25 -15.45
N ILE A 433 -12.96 -18.83 -15.61
CA ILE A 433 -13.56 -19.71 -14.57
C ILE A 433 -12.59 -20.86 -14.28
N ARG A 434 -12.02 -21.49 -15.31
CA ARG A 434 -11.01 -22.55 -15.21
C ARG A 434 -9.85 -22.16 -14.34
N GLU A 435 -9.23 -21.01 -14.60
CA GLU A 435 -8.10 -20.51 -13.80
C GLU A 435 -8.50 -20.26 -12.35
N ASN A 436 -9.67 -19.70 -12.11
CA ASN A 436 -10.17 -19.50 -10.76
C ASN A 436 -10.42 -20.82 -9.99
N LEU A 437 -10.91 -21.87 -10.65
CA LEU A 437 -11.09 -23.18 -10.03
C LEU A 437 -9.75 -23.87 -9.76
N LYS A 438 -8.78 -23.73 -10.65
CA LYS A 438 -7.44 -24.32 -10.52
C LYS A 438 -6.61 -23.71 -9.37
N TRP A 439 -7.06 -22.63 -8.75
CA TRP A 439 -6.49 -22.18 -7.46
C TRP A 439 -6.67 -23.20 -6.35
N GLY A 440 -7.75 -24.01 -6.40
CA GLY A 440 -7.96 -25.09 -5.45
C GLY A 440 -7.02 -26.29 -5.71
N ASN A 441 -6.81 -26.63 -6.97
CA ASN A 441 -5.90 -27.68 -7.41
C ASN A 441 -5.36 -27.37 -8.83
N PRO A 442 -4.07 -26.97 -8.96
CA PRO A 442 -3.47 -26.63 -10.25
C PRO A 442 -3.50 -27.79 -11.27
N ASP A 443 -3.43 -29.03 -10.77
CA ASP A 443 -3.38 -30.25 -11.58
C ASP A 443 -4.77 -30.84 -11.86
N ALA A 444 -5.85 -30.14 -11.47
CA ALA A 444 -7.22 -30.61 -11.69
C ALA A 444 -7.50 -30.88 -13.16
N THR A 445 -8.04 -32.06 -13.42
CA THR A 445 -8.49 -32.49 -14.73
C THR A 445 -9.80 -31.81 -15.13
N GLU A 446 -10.18 -31.88 -16.40
CA GLU A 446 -11.47 -31.37 -16.90
C GLU A 446 -12.66 -32.03 -16.17
N GLU A 447 -12.51 -33.31 -15.84
CA GLU A 447 -13.52 -34.08 -15.10
C GLU A 447 -13.65 -33.59 -13.66
N ASP A 448 -12.53 -33.32 -12.97
CA ASP A 448 -12.52 -32.74 -11.63
C ASP A 448 -13.20 -31.37 -11.59
N LEU A 449 -12.92 -30.51 -12.57
CA LEU A 449 -13.55 -29.20 -12.70
C LEU A 449 -15.06 -29.31 -12.92
N ASN A 450 -15.49 -30.21 -13.83
CA ASN A 450 -16.90 -30.44 -14.10
C ASN A 450 -17.63 -31.03 -12.88
N ARG A 451 -17.00 -31.94 -12.13
CA ARG A 451 -17.52 -32.48 -10.89
C ARG A 451 -17.69 -31.35 -9.85
N ALA A 452 -16.68 -30.52 -9.66
CA ALA A 452 -16.71 -29.42 -8.69
C ALA A 452 -17.81 -28.40 -8.98
N ILE A 453 -17.99 -27.98 -10.26
CA ILE A 453 -19.08 -27.07 -10.63
C ILE A 453 -20.46 -27.74 -10.48
N THR A 454 -20.56 -29.05 -10.64
CA THR A 454 -21.80 -29.80 -10.43
C THR A 454 -22.16 -29.83 -8.95
N VAL A 455 -21.23 -30.20 -8.07
CA VAL A 455 -21.43 -30.19 -6.60
C VAL A 455 -21.81 -28.78 -6.13
N ALA A 456 -21.11 -27.75 -6.60
CA ALA A 456 -21.39 -26.35 -6.24
C ALA A 456 -22.67 -25.77 -6.88
N GLN A 457 -23.48 -26.56 -7.56
CA GLN A 457 -24.68 -26.12 -8.30
C GLN A 457 -24.39 -25.00 -9.30
N ALA A 458 -23.18 -24.98 -9.85
CA ALA A 458 -22.69 -23.95 -10.79
C ALA A 458 -22.81 -24.37 -12.25
N LYS A 459 -23.00 -25.66 -12.53
CA LYS A 459 -22.92 -26.24 -13.87
C LYS A 459 -23.85 -25.55 -14.86
N GLU A 460 -25.11 -25.37 -14.51
CA GLU A 460 -26.13 -24.79 -15.41
C GLU A 460 -25.72 -23.39 -15.92
N PHE A 461 -25.33 -22.51 -15.00
CA PHE A 461 -24.97 -21.16 -15.43
C PHE A 461 -23.60 -21.09 -16.14
N VAL A 462 -22.67 -21.99 -15.80
CA VAL A 462 -21.36 -22.09 -16.50
C VAL A 462 -21.57 -22.59 -17.93
N ASP A 463 -22.39 -23.63 -18.12
CA ASP A 463 -22.69 -24.16 -19.46
C ASP A 463 -23.42 -23.14 -20.36
N ASN A 464 -24.17 -22.20 -19.78
CA ASN A 464 -24.86 -21.11 -20.47
C ASN A 464 -23.95 -19.90 -20.77
N LYS A 465 -22.71 -19.88 -20.29
CA LYS A 465 -21.75 -18.82 -20.59
C LYS A 465 -21.02 -19.12 -21.92
N GLU A 466 -20.77 -18.08 -22.70
CA GLU A 466 -19.92 -18.18 -23.88
C GLU A 466 -18.49 -18.59 -23.46
N GLY A 467 -17.99 -19.72 -23.99
CA GLY A 467 -16.71 -20.29 -23.60
C GLY A 467 -16.78 -21.20 -22.36
N ARG A 468 -17.93 -21.35 -21.68
CA ARG A 468 -18.12 -22.23 -20.50
C ARG A 468 -17.06 -22.00 -19.43
N LEU A 469 -16.19 -22.99 -19.16
CA LEU A 469 -15.08 -22.87 -18.19
C LEU A 469 -14.03 -21.82 -18.61
N ASP A 470 -13.95 -21.48 -19.87
CA ASP A 470 -13.03 -20.46 -20.38
C ASP A 470 -13.68 -19.05 -20.46
N PHE A 471 -14.89 -18.89 -19.92
CA PHE A 471 -15.52 -17.58 -19.74
C PHE A 471 -14.67 -16.68 -18.85
N GLU A 472 -14.41 -15.44 -19.33
CA GLU A 472 -13.57 -14.46 -18.64
C GLU A 472 -14.32 -13.77 -17.49
N ILE A 473 -13.75 -13.83 -16.30
CA ILE A 473 -14.22 -13.17 -15.09
C ILE A 473 -13.50 -11.85 -14.94
N GLU A 474 -14.25 -10.76 -14.80
CA GLU A 474 -13.70 -9.45 -14.46
C GLU A 474 -13.19 -9.39 -13.02
N GLN A 475 -12.32 -8.41 -12.73
CA GLN A 475 -11.77 -8.20 -11.39
C GLN A 475 -12.85 -8.17 -10.29
N GLY A 476 -12.75 -9.07 -9.34
CA GLY A 476 -13.73 -9.24 -8.25
C GLY A 476 -15.05 -9.88 -8.70
N GLY A 477 -15.13 -10.45 -9.90
CA GLY A 477 -16.33 -11.11 -10.42
C GLY A 477 -17.48 -10.14 -10.71
N LYS A 478 -17.21 -8.89 -11.12
CA LYS A 478 -18.23 -7.85 -11.32
C LYS A 478 -19.27 -8.21 -12.38
N ASN A 479 -18.89 -9.02 -13.35
CA ASN A 479 -19.75 -9.53 -14.43
C ASN A 479 -20.56 -10.78 -14.03
N LEU A 480 -20.55 -11.16 -12.73
CA LEU A 480 -21.31 -12.28 -12.19
C LEU A 480 -22.25 -11.81 -11.08
N SER A 481 -23.39 -12.48 -10.90
CA SER A 481 -24.27 -12.25 -9.77
C SER A 481 -23.65 -12.73 -8.45
N GLY A 482 -24.16 -12.27 -7.30
CA GLY A 482 -23.67 -12.68 -5.97
C GLY A 482 -23.67 -14.20 -5.79
N GLY A 483 -24.80 -14.85 -6.12
CA GLY A 483 -24.93 -16.30 -6.04
C GLY A 483 -24.03 -17.06 -7.03
N GLN A 484 -23.78 -16.52 -8.23
CA GLN A 484 -22.84 -17.11 -9.17
C GLN A 484 -21.39 -17.05 -8.64
N ARG A 485 -20.97 -15.90 -8.09
CA ARG A 485 -19.65 -15.78 -7.44
C ARG A 485 -19.51 -16.78 -6.30
N GLN A 486 -20.52 -16.87 -5.43
CA GLN A 486 -20.50 -17.78 -4.28
C GLN A 486 -20.34 -19.24 -4.72
N ARG A 487 -21.13 -19.69 -5.70
CA ARG A 487 -21.04 -21.05 -6.24
C ARG A 487 -19.67 -21.37 -6.84
N LEU A 488 -19.03 -20.41 -7.51
CA LEU A 488 -17.66 -20.61 -8.03
C LEU A 488 -16.61 -20.67 -6.93
N THR A 489 -16.77 -19.92 -5.83
CA THR A 489 -15.85 -20.06 -4.67
C THR A 489 -16.01 -21.39 -3.96
N ILE A 490 -17.25 -21.91 -3.89
CA ILE A 490 -17.52 -23.27 -3.39
C ILE A 490 -16.87 -24.31 -4.32
N ALA A 491 -17.07 -24.20 -5.64
CA ALA A 491 -16.45 -25.11 -6.63
C ALA A 491 -14.93 -25.11 -6.49
N ARG A 492 -14.29 -23.96 -6.27
CA ARG A 492 -12.84 -23.83 -6.04
C ARG A 492 -12.38 -24.59 -4.77
N ALA A 493 -13.17 -24.56 -3.70
CA ALA A 493 -12.84 -25.30 -2.49
C ALA A 493 -13.04 -26.83 -2.69
N VAL A 494 -14.09 -27.23 -3.40
CA VAL A 494 -14.42 -28.64 -3.69
C VAL A 494 -13.43 -29.29 -4.66
N VAL A 495 -12.93 -28.56 -5.64
CA VAL A 495 -11.95 -29.10 -6.62
C VAL A 495 -10.67 -29.60 -5.96
N LYS A 496 -10.35 -29.07 -4.78
CA LYS A 496 -9.22 -29.49 -3.95
C LYS A 496 -9.36 -30.91 -3.41
N LYS A 497 -10.57 -31.47 -3.35
CA LYS A 497 -10.92 -32.74 -2.66
C LYS A 497 -10.45 -32.73 -1.22
N PRO A 498 -10.89 -31.74 -0.41
CA PRO A 498 -10.36 -31.53 0.93
C PRO A 498 -10.83 -32.60 1.93
N GLU A 499 -10.02 -32.90 2.94
CA GLU A 499 -10.41 -33.71 4.10
C GLU A 499 -11.38 -32.93 5.00
N ILE A 500 -11.20 -31.61 5.10
CA ILE A 500 -12.06 -30.70 5.87
C ILE A 500 -12.57 -29.58 4.95
N LEU A 501 -13.89 -29.41 4.85
CA LEU A 501 -14.53 -28.35 4.07
C LEU A 501 -15.19 -27.33 5.01
N ILE A 502 -14.76 -26.09 4.93
CA ILE A 502 -15.32 -24.98 5.72
C ILE A 502 -16.15 -24.08 4.80
N LEU A 503 -17.41 -23.88 5.16
CA LEU A 503 -18.38 -23.04 4.46
C LEU A 503 -18.80 -21.90 5.40
N ASP A 504 -18.11 -20.74 5.32
CA ASP A 504 -18.42 -19.59 6.18
C ASP A 504 -19.47 -18.69 5.51
N ASP A 505 -20.70 -18.73 6.05
CA ASP A 505 -21.90 -18.01 5.60
C ASP A 505 -22.12 -18.06 4.07
N SER A 506 -21.71 -19.19 3.47
CA SER A 506 -21.69 -19.40 2.02
C SER A 506 -23.09 -19.52 1.41
N ALA A 507 -24.12 -19.75 2.22
CA ALA A 507 -25.50 -19.87 1.81
C ALA A 507 -26.26 -18.54 1.74
N SER A 508 -25.71 -17.45 2.29
CA SER A 508 -26.40 -16.15 2.41
C SER A 508 -26.79 -15.53 1.07
N ALA A 509 -26.00 -15.77 0.02
CA ALA A 509 -26.24 -15.29 -1.34
C ALA A 509 -27.01 -16.28 -2.23
N LEU A 510 -27.38 -17.45 -1.70
CA LEU A 510 -28.10 -18.49 -2.43
C LEU A 510 -29.59 -18.48 -2.07
N ASP A 511 -30.42 -18.87 -3.03
CA ASP A 511 -31.83 -19.19 -2.75
C ASP A 511 -31.95 -20.53 -2.02
N PHE A 512 -33.08 -20.74 -1.37
CA PHE A 512 -33.31 -21.94 -0.54
C PHE A 512 -33.17 -23.26 -1.30
N ALA A 513 -33.61 -23.30 -2.56
CA ALA A 513 -33.58 -24.53 -3.36
C ALA A 513 -32.14 -24.87 -3.75
N THR A 514 -31.37 -23.88 -4.19
CA THR A 514 -29.95 -24.06 -4.51
C THR A 514 -29.12 -24.43 -3.29
N ASP A 515 -29.39 -23.83 -2.11
CA ASP A 515 -28.71 -24.18 -0.86
C ASP A 515 -29.01 -25.61 -0.44
N ALA A 516 -30.29 -26.06 -0.51
CA ALA A 516 -30.65 -27.44 -0.20
C ALA A 516 -30.00 -28.45 -1.16
N ALA A 517 -29.97 -28.15 -2.46
CA ALA A 517 -29.32 -28.99 -3.47
C ALA A 517 -27.81 -29.08 -3.26
N LEU A 518 -27.18 -27.96 -2.93
CA LEU A 518 -25.73 -27.87 -2.61
C LEU A 518 -25.39 -28.76 -1.41
N ARG A 519 -26.14 -28.65 -0.30
CA ARG A 519 -25.92 -29.46 0.90
C ARG A 519 -26.09 -30.96 0.64
N LYS A 520 -27.10 -31.32 -0.16
CA LYS A 520 -27.28 -32.70 -0.59
C LYS A 520 -26.08 -33.20 -1.40
N ALA A 521 -25.62 -32.39 -2.38
CA ALA A 521 -24.47 -32.75 -3.22
C ALA A 521 -23.15 -32.85 -2.42
N ILE A 522 -22.97 -32.03 -1.37
CA ILE A 522 -21.81 -32.11 -0.48
C ILE A 522 -21.84 -33.40 0.34
N ARG A 523 -22.99 -33.81 0.89
CA ARG A 523 -23.11 -35.08 1.60
C ARG A 523 -22.88 -36.32 0.72
N GLU A 524 -23.23 -36.23 -0.56
CA GLU A 524 -23.06 -37.30 -1.54
C GLU A 524 -21.64 -37.29 -2.16
N MET A 525 -20.75 -36.41 -1.72
CA MET A 525 -19.36 -36.43 -2.17
C MET A 525 -18.66 -37.72 -1.76
N GLU A 526 -17.83 -38.24 -2.67
CA GLU A 526 -16.97 -39.37 -2.39
C GLU A 526 -15.94 -39.05 -1.31
N GLY A 527 -15.80 -39.91 -0.30
CA GLY A 527 -14.82 -39.77 0.80
C GLY A 527 -15.45 -39.33 2.13
N GLU A 528 -14.64 -39.37 3.18
CA GLU A 528 -15.05 -38.97 4.55
C GLU A 528 -14.74 -37.50 4.78
N THR A 529 -15.27 -36.58 3.95
CA THR A 529 -15.04 -35.14 4.13
C THR A 529 -15.79 -34.62 5.35
N THR A 530 -15.06 -34.07 6.32
CA THR A 530 -15.64 -33.39 7.48
C THR A 530 -16.07 -31.97 7.06
N VAL A 531 -17.32 -31.58 7.39
CA VAL A 531 -17.88 -30.32 6.88
C VAL A 531 -18.27 -29.39 8.03
N PHE A 532 -17.75 -28.15 7.98
CA PHE A 532 -18.18 -27.07 8.87
C PHE A 532 -19.08 -26.10 8.10
N ILE A 533 -20.29 -25.90 8.55
CA ILE A 533 -21.26 -24.97 7.95
C ILE A 533 -21.57 -23.88 8.95
N VAL A 534 -21.01 -22.71 8.72
CA VAL A 534 -21.36 -21.50 9.47
C VAL A 534 -22.56 -20.85 8.79
N SER A 535 -23.63 -20.61 9.53
CA SER A 535 -24.82 -19.95 9.00
C SER A 535 -25.57 -19.17 10.08
N GLN A 536 -26.24 -18.10 9.64
CA GLN A 536 -27.25 -17.42 10.43
C GLN A 536 -28.67 -18.03 10.23
N ARG A 537 -28.80 -18.92 9.23
CA ARG A 537 -30.07 -19.57 8.89
C ARG A 537 -30.15 -20.96 9.54
N ALA A 538 -31.11 -21.16 10.47
CA ALA A 538 -31.33 -22.44 11.07
C ALA A 538 -31.65 -23.55 10.04
N ALA A 539 -32.37 -23.21 8.96
CA ALA A 539 -32.67 -24.13 7.85
C ALA A 539 -31.41 -24.68 7.16
N SER A 540 -30.31 -23.97 7.17
CA SER A 540 -29.07 -24.42 6.53
C SER A 540 -28.30 -25.46 7.35
N ILE A 541 -28.53 -25.53 8.65
CA ILE A 541 -27.75 -26.37 9.57
C ILE A 541 -28.60 -27.41 10.32
N GLN A 542 -29.94 -27.34 10.24
CA GLN A 542 -30.87 -28.23 11.01
C GLN A 542 -30.63 -29.73 10.76
N HIS A 543 -29.96 -30.09 9.67
CA HIS A 543 -29.64 -31.46 9.31
C HIS A 543 -28.15 -31.79 9.50
N ALA A 544 -27.40 -30.94 10.17
CA ALA A 544 -26.02 -31.25 10.59
C ALA A 544 -26.05 -32.34 11.66
N ASP A 545 -25.00 -33.14 11.74
CA ASP A 545 -24.91 -34.21 12.74
C ASP A 545 -24.87 -33.63 14.15
N ARG A 546 -24.18 -32.52 14.32
CA ARG A 546 -24.23 -31.69 15.54
C ARG A 546 -24.16 -30.20 15.19
N ILE A 547 -24.71 -29.40 16.07
CA ILE A 547 -24.76 -27.95 15.95
C ILE A 547 -24.08 -27.35 17.18
N VAL A 548 -23.14 -26.45 16.94
CA VAL A 548 -22.52 -25.58 17.95
C VAL A 548 -23.26 -24.25 17.94
N VAL A 549 -23.83 -23.88 19.08
CA VAL A 549 -24.52 -22.60 19.27
C VAL A 549 -23.57 -21.66 20.00
N LEU A 550 -23.25 -20.55 19.38
CA LEU A 550 -22.34 -19.53 19.93
C LEU A 550 -23.11 -18.28 20.35
N ASP A 551 -22.83 -17.80 21.53
CA ASP A 551 -23.29 -16.51 22.02
C ASP A 551 -22.16 -15.82 22.77
N ASP A 552 -21.90 -14.55 22.44
CA ASP A 552 -20.83 -13.70 23.02
C ASP A 552 -19.48 -14.43 23.18
N GLY A 553 -19.05 -15.12 22.11
CA GLY A 553 -17.75 -15.81 22.07
C GLY A 553 -17.68 -17.13 22.83
N LYS A 554 -18.83 -17.67 23.35
CA LYS A 554 -18.89 -18.90 24.13
C LYS A 554 -19.84 -19.92 23.51
N ILE A 555 -19.58 -21.21 23.75
CA ILE A 555 -20.50 -22.25 23.39
C ILE A 555 -21.63 -22.31 24.44
N VAL A 556 -22.87 -22.03 24.01
CA VAL A 556 -24.06 -22.08 24.86
C VAL A 556 -24.93 -23.30 24.60
N GLY A 557 -24.63 -24.07 23.54
CA GLY A 557 -25.31 -25.32 23.22
C GLY A 557 -24.49 -26.15 22.22
N LEU A 558 -24.49 -27.46 22.41
CA LEU A 558 -23.87 -28.45 21.52
C LEU A 558 -24.75 -29.72 21.49
N GLY A 559 -25.25 -30.09 20.32
CA GLY A 559 -26.09 -31.26 20.13
C GLY A 559 -26.77 -31.26 18.77
N THR A 560 -27.71 -32.17 18.58
CA THR A 560 -28.59 -32.22 17.40
C THR A 560 -29.60 -31.06 17.42
N SER A 561 -30.22 -30.77 16.27
CA SER A 561 -31.26 -29.73 16.20
C SER A 561 -32.42 -30.00 17.15
N GLU A 562 -32.80 -31.28 17.33
CA GLU A 562 -33.92 -31.70 18.22
C GLU A 562 -33.54 -31.47 19.69
N GLU A 563 -32.37 -31.92 20.12
CA GLU A 563 -31.84 -31.72 21.47
C GLU A 563 -31.71 -30.23 21.83
N LEU A 564 -31.24 -29.41 20.90
CA LEU A 564 -31.06 -27.97 21.12
C LEU A 564 -32.38 -27.20 21.17
N LEU A 565 -33.40 -27.68 20.46
CA LEU A 565 -34.77 -27.12 20.60
C LEU A 565 -35.38 -27.38 21.98
N GLU A 566 -34.89 -28.38 22.72
CA GLU A 566 -35.36 -28.66 24.09
C GLU A 566 -34.47 -27.99 25.15
N SER A 567 -33.16 -27.90 24.90
CA SER A 567 -32.15 -27.55 25.92
C SER A 567 -31.51 -26.17 25.78
N CYS A 568 -31.54 -25.53 24.59
CA CYS A 568 -30.82 -24.29 24.34
C CYS A 568 -31.75 -23.12 23.97
N GLU A 569 -31.92 -22.17 24.89
CA GLU A 569 -32.80 -21.02 24.72
C GLU A 569 -32.41 -20.16 23.51
N VAL A 570 -31.09 -19.90 23.31
CA VAL A 570 -30.59 -19.15 22.18
C VAL A 570 -30.91 -19.80 20.84
N TYR A 571 -30.77 -21.13 20.74
CA TYR A 571 -31.15 -21.86 19.52
C TYR A 571 -32.65 -21.80 19.26
N GLN A 572 -33.47 -21.95 20.32
CA GLN A 572 -34.95 -21.83 20.24
C GLN A 572 -35.35 -20.45 19.72
N GLU A 573 -34.73 -19.37 20.21
CA GLU A 573 -35.04 -18.02 19.75
C GLU A 573 -34.70 -17.85 18.27
N ILE A 574 -33.49 -18.26 17.85
CA ILE A 574 -33.07 -18.18 16.44
C ILE A 574 -34.02 -19.00 15.55
N TYR A 575 -34.31 -20.22 15.93
CA TYR A 575 -35.20 -21.13 15.19
C TYR A 575 -36.62 -20.56 15.08
N ASN A 576 -37.24 -20.17 16.20
CA ASN A 576 -38.58 -19.62 16.25
C ASN A 576 -38.70 -18.30 15.47
N SER A 577 -37.68 -17.45 15.46
CA SER A 577 -37.68 -16.21 14.70
C SER A 577 -37.79 -16.45 13.19
N GLN A 578 -37.29 -17.59 12.71
CA GLN A 578 -37.24 -17.92 11.27
C GLN A 578 -38.42 -18.79 10.81
N PHE A 579 -38.94 -19.70 11.65
CA PHE A 579 -39.97 -20.65 11.27
C PHE A 579 -41.40 -20.25 11.73
N LYS A 580 -41.57 -19.58 12.87
CA LYS A 580 -42.92 -19.14 13.34
C LYS A 580 -43.57 -18.06 12.47
N LYS A 581 -42.81 -17.32 11.65
CA LYS A 581 -43.38 -16.40 10.67
C LYS A 581 -44.09 -17.08 9.49
N GLN A 582 -43.87 -18.39 9.24
CA GLN A 582 -44.54 -19.11 8.16
C GLN A 582 -45.94 -19.63 8.53
N GLU A 583 -46.25 -19.85 9.80
CA GLU A 583 -47.56 -20.28 10.23
C GLU A 583 -48.58 -19.14 10.39
N GLY A 584 -48.10 -17.88 10.56
CA GLY A 584 -48.98 -16.71 10.69
C GLY A 584 -49.45 -16.09 9.37
N GLY A 585 -49.03 -16.60 8.20
CA GLY A 585 -49.31 -16.06 6.86
C GLY A 585 -50.51 -16.66 6.12
N LYS A 586 -51.33 -17.49 6.76
CA LYS A 586 -52.58 -18.04 6.17
C LYS A 586 -53.81 -17.66 7.00
N THR A 587 -54.13 -16.37 7.03
CA THR A 587 -55.51 -15.85 7.25
C THR A 587 -55.50 -14.34 7.07
N ALA A 588 -55.75 -13.85 5.86
CA ALA A 588 -56.64 -12.75 5.52
C ALA A 588 -56.68 -12.57 3.98
#